data_1513951c6553b4eb48120b627fd249e9
#
_entry.id   1513951c6553b4eb48120b627fd249e9
#
_cell.length_a   1.000
_cell.length_b   1.000
_cell.length_c   1.000
_cell.angle_alpha   90.00
_cell.angle_beta   90.00
_cell.angle_gamma   90.00
#
_symmetry.space_group_name_H-M   'P 1'
#
loop_
_entity.id
_entity.type
_entity.pdbx_description
1 polymer ?
#
loop_
_entity_poly.entity_id
_entity_poly.type
_entity_poly.pdbx_seq_one_letter_code
_entity_poly.pdbx_strand_id
1 'polypeptide(L)'
;MSKPVLVGLHLGFAIIGIDFFLWLLGEFIAEPVKRFRLRIVAFIGLAGFLLSWIIGGYYYIKFYGPLVKPIIKAGAAPWAHAVAMETKEHVFLFIIPMALTALFISFLSKEQFSNSKLKLPTILFIGSMVAVALAIGAMGYIISAAARWS
;
A
#
# COMPACT_ATOMS: atom_id res chain seq x y z
N MET A 1 -15.16 17.47 -0.60
CA MET A 1 -13.78 17.50 -1.16
C MET A 1 -13.86 17.30 -2.67
N SER A 2 -13.02 18.04 -3.41
CA SER A 2 -12.95 17.90 -4.88
C SER A 2 -12.24 16.60 -5.29
N LYS A 3 -12.57 16.10 -6.49
CA LYS A 3 -11.99 14.89 -7.08
C LYS A 3 -10.44 14.86 -7.07
N PRO A 4 -9.71 15.93 -7.50
CA PRO A 4 -8.26 15.93 -7.47
C PRO A 4 -7.67 15.84 -6.06
N VAL A 5 -8.29 16.48 -5.07
CA VAL A 5 -7.83 16.44 -3.68
C VAL A 5 -7.91 15.03 -3.11
N LEU A 6 -8.99 14.29 -3.37
CA LEU A 6 -9.13 12.90 -2.90
C LEU A 6 -8.07 11.98 -3.52
N VAL A 7 -7.82 12.13 -4.83
CA VAL A 7 -6.76 11.36 -5.51
C VAL A 7 -5.38 11.69 -4.93
N GLY A 8 -5.09 12.98 -4.70
CA GLY A 8 -3.84 13.43 -4.09
C GLY A 8 -3.64 12.88 -2.67
N LEU A 9 -4.67 12.93 -1.83
CA LEU A 9 -4.61 12.40 -0.47
C LEU A 9 -4.46 10.87 -0.45
N HIS A 10 -5.22 10.15 -1.29
CA HIS A 10 -5.08 8.71 -1.45
C HIS A 10 -3.64 8.33 -1.82
N LEU A 11 -3.07 9.00 -2.82
CA LEU A 11 -1.69 8.78 -3.25
C LEU A 11 -0.68 9.17 -2.16
N GLY A 12 -0.84 10.33 -1.54
CA GLY A 12 0.05 10.82 -0.48
C GLY A 12 0.13 9.85 0.70
N PHE A 13 -1.01 9.35 1.19
CA PHE A 13 -1.02 8.36 2.26
C PHE A 13 -0.48 7.00 1.83
N ALA A 14 -0.66 6.59 0.56
CA ALA A 14 -0.04 5.38 0.03
C ALA A 14 1.50 5.50 0.01
N ILE A 15 2.03 6.65 -0.42
CA ILE A 15 3.48 6.93 -0.41
C ILE A 15 4.01 6.88 1.03
N ILE A 16 3.35 7.53 1.99
CA ILE A 16 3.73 7.44 3.40
C ILE A 16 3.79 5.98 3.86
N GLY A 17 2.76 5.18 3.53
CA GLY A 17 2.75 3.76 3.85
C GLY A 17 3.96 3.02 3.29
N ILE A 18 4.27 3.20 2.00
CA ILE A 18 5.40 2.56 1.32
C ILE A 18 6.74 3.02 1.94
N ASP A 19 6.96 4.31 2.13
CA ASP A 19 8.22 4.86 2.63
C ASP A 19 8.53 4.38 4.05
N PHE A 20 7.52 4.33 4.92
CA PHE A 20 7.69 3.83 6.27
C PHE A 20 7.95 2.31 6.32
N PHE A 21 7.37 1.52 5.43
CA PHE A 21 7.71 0.09 5.34
C PHE A 21 9.05 -0.16 4.63
N LEU A 22 9.49 0.69 3.72
CA LEU A 22 10.87 0.69 3.20
C LEU A 22 11.88 1.02 4.32
N TRP A 23 11.57 2.01 5.15
CA TRP A 23 12.39 2.30 6.33
C TRP A 23 12.44 1.11 7.29
N LEU A 24 11.27 0.52 7.60
CA LEU A 24 11.21 -0.66 8.46
C LEU A 24 12.04 -1.82 7.90
N LEU A 25 11.99 -2.05 6.60
CA LEU A 25 12.81 -3.04 5.90
C LEU A 25 14.31 -2.75 6.09
N GLY A 26 14.74 -1.51 5.90
CA GLY A 26 16.10 -1.08 6.13
C GLY A 26 16.58 -1.34 7.58
N GLU A 27 15.72 -1.06 8.57
CA GLU A 27 16.01 -1.35 9.98
C GLU A 27 16.23 -2.84 10.26
N PHE A 28 15.42 -3.72 9.66
CA PHE A 28 15.58 -5.17 9.81
C PHE A 28 16.83 -5.71 9.09
N ILE A 29 17.22 -5.11 7.97
CA ILE A 29 18.47 -5.44 7.26
C ILE A 29 19.69 -5.03 8.09
N ALA A 30 19.69 -3.79 8.60
CA ALA A 30 20.81 -3.19 9.33
C ALA A 30 20.96 -3.67 10.77
N GLU A 31 20.11 -4.55 11.25
CA GLU A 31 19.97 -4.97 12.65
C GLU A 31 19.50 -3.85 13.60
N PRO A 32 18.26 -3.88 14.00
CA PRO A 32 17.60 -2.76 14.67
C PRO A 32 18.22 -2.46 16.03
N VAL A 33 18.63 -1.21 16.22
CA VAL A 33 19.21 -0.75 17.47
C VAL A 33 18.13 -0.45 18.52
N LYS A 34 16.93 -0.01 18.10
CA LYS A 34 15.88 0.42 19.02
C LYS A 34 14.50 -0.13 18.62
N ARG A 35 13.98 -1.09 19.38
CA ARG A 35 12.65 -1.70 19.17
C ARG A 35 11.51 -0.67 19.17
N PHE A 36 11.59 0.36 20.01
CA PHE A 36 10.58 1.43 20.03
C PHE A 36 10.44 2.13 18.68
N ARG A 37 11.57 2.39 18.00
CA ARG A 37 11.56 2.98 16.65
C ARG A 37 10.87 2.09 15.63
N LEU A 38 11.11 0.78 15.65
CA LEU A 38 10.43 -0.16 14.75
C LEU A 38 8.91 -0.11 14.89
N ARG A 39 8.41 -0.04 16.13
CA ARG A 39 6.96 0.05 16.41
C ARG A 39 6.35 1.33 15.85
N ILE A 40 7.01 2.47 16.04
CA ILE A 40 6.54 3.76 15.52
C ILE A 40 6.52 3.73 13.99
N VAL A 41 7.60 3.28 13.36
CA VAL A 41 7.74 3.21 11.91
C VAL A 41 6.65 2.28 11.33
N ALA A 42 6.48 1.08 11.89
CA ALA A 42 5.44 0.15 11.45
C ALA A 42 4.03 0.71 11.66
N PHE A 43 3.77 1.40 12.77
CA PHE A 43 2.48 2.01 13.06
C PHE A 43 2.13 3.12 12.06
N ILE A 44 3.08 4.02 11.77
CA ILE A 44 2.85 5.10 10.80
C ILE A 44 2.63 4.52 9.40
N GLY A 45 3.40 3.51 9.00
CA GLY A 45 3.22 2.82 7.73
C GLY A 45 1.83 2.18 7.60
N LEU A 46 1.37 1.47 8.63
CA LEU A 46 0.03 0.89 8.68
C LEU A 46 -1.06 1.99 8.63
N ALA A 47 -0.91 3.06 9.40
CA ALA A 47 -1.84 4.18 9.38
C ALA A 47 -1.92 4.82 7.98
N GLY A 48 -0.78 4.98 7.29
CA GLY A 48 -0.72 5.45 5.91
C GLY A 48 -1.55 4.58 4.96
N PHE A 49 -1.37 3.25 5.00
CA PHE A 49 -2.16 2.34 4.16
C PHE A 49 -3.65 2.34 4.52
N LEU A 50 -4.01 2.39 5.80
CA LEU A 50 -5.42 2.47 6.22
C LEU A 50 -6.09 3.76 5.74
N LEU A 51 -5.45 4.91 5.90
CA LEU A 51 -5.97 6.19 5.43
C LEU A 51 -6.07 6.22 3.91
N SER A 52 -5.06 5.70 3.20
CA SER A 52 -5.12 5.54 1.75
C SER A 52 -6.32 4.68 1.34
N TRP A 53 -6.55 3.56 2.01
CA TRP A 53 -7.68 2.68 1.71
C TRP A 53 -9.04 3.37 1.91
N ILE A 54 -9.23 4.03 3.06
CA ILE A 54 -10.48 4.73 3.37
C ILE A 54 -10.77 5.83 2.32
N ILE A 55 -9.77 6.66 2.02
CA ILE A 55 -9.91 7.76 1.05
C ILE A 55 -10.09 7.22 -0.36
N GLY A 56 -9.34 6.20 -0.74
CA GLY A 56 -9.45 5.53 -2.04
C GLY A 56 -10.81 4.87 -2.23
N GLY A 57 -11.34 4.19 -1.21
CA GLY A 57 -12.67 3.59 -1.20
C GLY A 57 -13.77 4.64 -1.34
N TYR A 58 -13.67 5.76 -0.61
CA TYR A 58 -14.62 6.86 -0.76
C TYR A 58 -14.57 7.47 -2.18
N TYR A 59 -13.37 7.68 -2.73
CA TYR A 59 -13.20 8.15 -4.11
C TYR A 59 -13.81 7.17 -5.11
N TYR A 60 -13.61 5.86 -4.90
CA TYR A 60 -14.14 4.82 -5.77
C TYR A 60 -15.66 4.88 -5.85
N ILE A 61 -16.34 4.90 -4.72
CA ILE A 61 -17.80 4.91 -4.66
C ILE A 61 -18.39 6.20 -5.23
N LYS A 62 -17.79 7.35 -4.92
CA LYS A 62 -18.39 8.67 -5.27
C LYS A 62 -18.03 9.15 -6.67
N PHE A 63 -16.86 8.79 -7.18
CA PHE A 63 -16.35 9.37 -8.43
C PHE A 63 -15.94 8.32 -9.46
N TYR A 64 -15.16 7.32 -9.05
CA TYR A 64 -14.64 6.35 -10.00
C TYR A 64 -15.75 5.52 -10.62
N GLY A 65 -16.59 4.88 -9.82
CA GLY A 65 -17.69 4.03 -10.28
C GLY A 65 -18.63 4.72 -11.24
N PRO A 66 -19.26 5.84 -10.82
CA PRO A 66 -20.26 6.51 -11.67
C PRO A 66 -19.69 7.34 -12.82
N LEU A 67 -18.47 7.89 -12.71
CA LEU A 67 -17.99 8.89 -13.66
C LEU A 67 -16.76 8.44 -14.47
N VAL A 68 -15.83 7.67 -13.87
CA VAL A 68 -14.54 7.32 -14.51
C VAL A 68 -14.60 5.95 -15.17
N LYS A 69 -15.17 4.97 -14.48
CA LYS A 69 -15.31 3.59 -14.99
C LYS A 69 -16.01 3.52 -16.35
N PRO A 70 -17.15 4.20 -16.59
CA PRO A 70 -17.79 4.18 -17.91
C PRO A 70 -16.91 4.75 -19.02
N ILE A 71 -16.17 5.82 -18.72
CA ILE A 71 -15.24 6.47 -19.68
C ILE A 71 -14.14 5.49 -20.09
N ILE A 72 -13.47 4.85 -19.11
CA ILE A 72 -12.41 3.87 -19.40
C ILE A 72 -12.95 2.67 -20.20
N LYS A 73 -14.13 2.17 -19.83
CA LYS A 73 -14.74 1.00 -20.52
C LYS A 73 -15.15 1.29 -21.96
N ALA A 74 -15.53 2.52 -22.28
CA ALA A 74 -15.86 2.96 -23.61
C ALA A 74 -14.66 3.46 -24.43
N GLY A 75 -13.51 3.72 -23.78
CA GLY A 75 -12.33 4.30 -24.39
C GLY A 75 -11.38 3.29 -25.02
N ALA A 76 -10.16 3.75 -25.33
CA ALA A 76 -9.14 2.97 -26.03
C ALA A 76 -8.49 1.85 -25.16
N ALA A 77 -8.64 1.89 -23.83
CA ALA A 77 -7.98 0.97 -22.90
C ALA A 77 -8.94 0.37 -21.85
N PRO A 78 -10.00 -0.35 -22.24
CA PRO A 78 -10.98 -0.94 -21.31
C PRO A 78 -10.34 -1.95 -20.34
N TRP A 79 -9.24 -2.57 -20.72
CA TRP A 79 -8.45 -3.47 -19.87
C TRP A 79 -7.88 -2.79 -18.61
N ALA A 80 -7.69 -1.46 -18.65
CA ALA A 80 -7.23 -0.72 -17.46
C ALA A 80 -8.24 -0.79 -16.30
N HIS A 81 -9.55 -0.94 -16.59
CA HIS A 81 -10.53 -1.27 -15.58
C HIS A 81 -10.59 -2.78 -15.35
N ALA A 82 -10.81 -3.58 -16.39
CA ALA A 82 -11.09 -5.02 -16.26
C ALA A 82 -9.91 -5.83 -15.65
N VAL A 83 -8.67 -5.35 -15.81
CA VAL A 83 -7.48 -6.02 -15.27
C VAL A 83 -6.85 -5.17 -14.17
N ALA A 84 -6.37 -3.95 -14.49
CA ALA A 84 -5.56 -3.21 -13.54
C ALA A 84 -6.37 -2.75 -12.31
N MET A 85 -7.61 -2.27 -12.48
CA MET A 85 -8.43 -1.82 -11.35
C MET A 85 -8.92 -3.00 -10.51
N GLU A 86 -9.45 -4.04 -11.13
CA GLU A 86 -9.95 -5.23 -10.43
C GLU A 86 -8.81 -5.93 -9.65
N THR A 87 -7.64 -6.11 -10.28
CA THR A 87 -6.47 -6.67 -9.58
C THR A 87 -6.04 -5.79 -8.42
N LYS A 88 -5.95 -4.47 -8.63
CA LYS A 88 -5.58 -3.52 -7.59
C LYS A 88 -6.50 -3.62 -6.37
N GLU A 89 -7.82 -3.67 -6.57
CA GLU A 89 -8.81 -3.75 -5.50
C GLU A 89 -8.64 -5.03 -4.66
N HIS A 90 -8.47 -6.16 -5.31
CA HIS A 90 -8.34 -7.45 -4.62
C HIS A 90 -6.98 -7.58 -3.92
N VAL A 91 -5.89 -7.23 -4.58
CA VAL A 91 -4.54 -7.36 -4.03
C VAL A 91 -4.31 -6.39 -2.87
N PHE A 92 -4.90 -5.19 -2.91
CA PHE A 92 -4.77 -4.23 -1.82
C PHE A 92 -5.32 -4.75 -0.49
N LEU A 93 -6.33 -5.62 -0.51
CA LEU A 93 -6.88 -6.22 0.71
C LEU A 93 -5.84 -7.02 1.50
N PHE A 94 -4.81 -7.55 0.85
CA PHE A 94 -3.72 -8.28 1.53
C PHE A 94 -2.68 -7.34 2.17
N ILE A 95 -2.54 -6.11 1.70
CA ILE A 95 -1.56 -5.14 2.24
C ILE A 95 -1.86 -4.83 3.71
N ILE A 96 -3.13 -4.65 4.09
CA ILE A 96 -3.51 -4.30 5.46
C ILE A 96 -3.13 -5.40 6.47
N PRO A 97 -3.54 -6.68 6.30
CA PRO A 97 -3.10 -7.74 7.21
C PRO A 97 -1.58 -7.96 7.18
N MET A 98 -0.90 -7.78 6.04
CA MET A 98 0.55 -7.83 5.99
C MET A 98 1.19 -6.70 6.81
N ALA A 99 0.72 -5.47 6.67
CA ALA A 99 1.20 -4.32 7.44
C ALA A 99 0.96 -4.51 8.95
N LEU A 100 -0.20 -5.05 9.33
CA LEU A 100 -0.52 -5.40 10.71
C LEU A 100 0.41 -6.50 11.25
N THR A 101 0.70 -7.53 10.46
CA THR A 101 1.65 -8.58 10.82
C THR A 101 3.05 -8.01 11.02
N ALA A 102 3.53 -7.12 10.15
CA ALA A 102 4.81 -6.45 10.31
C ALA A 102 4.85 -5.59 11.59
N LEU A 103 3.75 -4.93 11.93
CA LEU A 103 3.61 -4.21 13.19
C LEU A 103 3.73 -5.18 14.39
N PHE A 104 3.04 -6.33 14.40
CA PHE A 104 3.17 -7.31 15.47
C PHE A 104 4.59 -7.88 15.59
N ILE A 105 5.28 -8.16 14.49
CA ILE A 105 6.69 -8.59 14.49
C ILE A 105 7.57 -7.52 15.17
N SER A 106 7.27 -6.24 15.02
CA SER A 106 8.02 -5.16 15.67
C SER A 106 7.93 -5.15 17.20
N PHE A 107 6.94 -5.82 17.78
CA PHE A 107 6.77 -5.95 19.23
C PHE A 107 7.59 -7.09 19.84
N LEU A 108 8.08 -8.05 19.04
CA LEU A 108 8.93 -9.12 19.53
C LEU A 108 10.20 -8.55 20.20
N SER A 109 10.64 -9.16 21.30
CA SER A 109 11.92 -8.80 21.91
C SER A 109 13.11 -9.16 20.99
N LYS A 110 14.27 -8.57 21.23
CA LYS A 110 15.48 -8.93 20.46
C LYS A 110 15.79 -10.43 20.59
N GLU A 111 15.64 -10.95 21.78
CA GLU A 111 15.90 -12.36 22.08
C GLU A 111 14.88 -13.30 21.36
N GLN A 112 13.58 -13.01 21.47
CA GLN A 112 12.54 -13.77 20.74
C GLN A 112 12.80 -13.77 19.24
N PHE A 113 13.11 -12.60 18.66
CA PHE A 113 13.37 -12.45 17.24
C PHE A 113 14.60 -13.24 16.78
N SER A 114 15.70 -13.19 17.56
CA SER A 114 16.93 -13.90 17.27
C SER A 114 16.76 -15.42 17.42
N ASN A 115 16.18 -15.88 18.53
CA ASN A 115 16.00 -17.30 18.82
C ASN A 115 15.06 -18.00 17.81
N SER A 116 14.08 -17.27 17.30
CA SER A 116 13.15 -17.78 16.29
C SER A 116 13.69 -17.67 14.85
N LYS A 117 14.91 -17.19 14.63
CA LYS A 117 15.54 -17.02 13.31
C LYS A 117 14.67 -16.23 12.32
N LEU A 118 13.92 -15.25 12.82
CA LEU A 118 12.91 -14.52 12.03
C LEU A 118 13.50 -13.44 11.12
N LYS A 119 14.79 -13.16 11.16
CA LYS A 119 15.40 -12.06 10.39
C LYS A 119 15.10 -12.18 8.89
N LEU A 120 15.54 -13.25 8.25
CA LEU A 120 15.34 -13.43 6.80
C LEU A 120 13.86 -13.54 6.40
N PRO A 121 13.02 -14.34 7.07
CA PRO A 121 11.57 -14.35 6.79
C PRO A 121 10.93 -12.96 6.88
N THR A 122 11.28 -12.14 7.88
CA THR A 122 10.74 -10.79 8.04
C THR A 122 11.18 -9.86 6.92
N ILE A 123 12.45 -9.90 6.52
CA ILE A 123 12.98 -9.12 5.39
C ILE A 123 12.24 -9.48 4.10
N LEU A 124 12.10 -10.77 3.79
CA LEU A 124 11.39 -11.24 2.61
C LEU A 124 9.91 -10.84 2.64
N PHE A 125 9.27 -10.97 3.80
CA PHE A 125 7.87 -10.62 3.99
C PHE A 125 7.60 -9.13 3.79
N ILE A 126 8.38 -8.25 4.45
CA ILE A 126 8.21 -6.80 4.29
C ILE A 126 8.61 -6.38 2.87
N GLY A 127 9.69 -6.95 2.31
CA GLY A 127 10.13 -6.68 0.95
C GLY A 127 9.07 -7.04 -0.09
N SER A 128 8.44 -8.21 0.04
CA SER A 128 7.34 -8.62 -0.85
C SER A 128 6.12 -7.70 -0.72
N MET A 129 5.75 -7.29 0.50
CA MET A 129 4.67 -6.35 0.73
C MET A 129 4.93 -4.99 0.07
N VAL A 130 6.14 -4.45 0.19
CA VAL A 130 6.53 -3.19 -0.45
C VAL A 130 6.50 -3.33 -1.98
N ALA A 131 7.02 -4.43 -2.53
CA ALA A 131 6.97 -4.68 -3.98
C ALA A 131 5.53 -4.73 -4.51
N VAL A 132 4.63 -5.40 -3.79
CA VAL A 132 3.20 -5.45 -4.12
C VAL A 132 2.58 -4.06 -4.02
N ALA A 133 2.89 -3.27 -2.99
CA ALA A 133 2.36 -1.91 -2.84
C ALA A 133 2.81 -0.98 -3.98
N LEU A 134 4.06 -1.11 -4.44
CA LEU A 134 4.58 -0.38 -5.61
C LEU A 134 3.86 -0.80 -6.89
N ALA A 135 3.63 -2.11 -7.09
CA ALA A 135 2.87 -2.61 -8.25
C ALA A 135 1.44 -2.06 -8.26
N ILE A 136 0.77 -2.01 -7.10
CA ILE A 136 -0.56 -1.38 -6.94
C ILE A 136 -0.51 0.11 -7.29
N GLY A 137 0.55 0.81 -6.91
CA GLY A 137 0.79 2.20 -7.29
C GLY A 137 0.90 2.38 -8.81
N ALA A 138 1.67 1.52 -9.48
CA ALA A 138 1.79 1.51 -10.94
C ALA A 138 0.45 1.25 -11.64
N MET A 139 -0.35 0.31 -11.13
CA MET A 139 -1.72 0.07 -11.63
C MET A 139 -2.59 1.34 -11.49
N GLY A 140 -2.47 2.07 -10.38
CA GLY A 140 -3.16 3.35 -10.19
C GLY A 140 -2.79 4.40 -11.24
N TYR A 141 -1.51 4.46 -11.62
CA TYR A 141 -1.03 5.31 -12.70
C TYR A 141 -1.65 4.92 -14.06
N ILE A 142 -1.64 3.62 -14.40
CA ILE A 142 -2.23 3.09 -15.64
C ILE A 142 -3.72 3.47 -15.74
N ILE A 143 -4.49 3.27 -14.66
CA ILE A 143 -5.91 3.60 -14.60
C ILE A 143 -6.13 5.10 -14.81
N SER A 144 -5.30 5.93 -14.17
CA SER A 144 -5.36 7.40 -14.30
C SER A 144 -5.00 7.87 -15.72
N ALA A 145 -4.04 7.20 -16.38
CA ALA A 145 -3.67 7.48 -17.76
C ALA A 145 -4.81 7.08 -18.72
N ALA A 146 -5.36 5.88 -18.58
CA ALA A 146 -6.49 5.40 -19.39
C ALA A 146 -7.70 6.34 -19.33
N ALA A 147 -8.01 6.89 -18.15
CA ALA A 147 -9.10 7.84 -17.97
C ALA A 147 -8.88 9.19 -18.66
N ARG A 148 -7.66 9.52 -19.07
CA ARG A 148 -7.31 10.78 -19.78
C ARG A 148 -7.18 10.59 -21.28
N TRP A 149 -7.00 9.36 -21.74
CA TRP A 149 -6.85 9.03 -23.16
C TRP A 149 -8.17 8.57 -23.80
N SER A 150 -9.26 8.66 -23.06
CA SER A 150 -10.61 8.25 -23.46
C SER A 150 -11.45 9.43 -23.91
#